data_d8c5df40cb9d8eaec871b910e0dc055a
#
_entry.id   d8c5df40cb9d8eaec871b910e0dc055a
#
_cell.length_a   1.000
_cell.length_b   1.000
_cell.length_c   1.000
_cell.angle_alpha   90.00
_cell.angle_beta   90.00
_cell.angle_gamma   90.00
#
_symmetry.space_group_name_H-M   'P 1'
#
loop_
_entity.id
_entity.type
_entity.pdbx_description
1 polymer ?
#
loop_
_entity_poly.entity_id
_entity_poly.type
_entity_poly.pdbx_seq_one_letter_code
_entity_poly.pdbx_strand_id
1 'polypeptide(L)'
;LVLGTPAQTAGSITSPIAEHPAGDGRMMTHAKGKASHTDYRVIEVLPPYSWMEFQILTGRTHQIRVHMQSLGHPLVCDPLYGDGKPVRVSSFRKKYKLSKKEEEEKPILERLALHAQRLCFFDVAGNKLTVEAPLPKDMAATLAQLRKSQLKK
;
A
#
# COMPACT_ATOMS: atom_id res chain seq x y z
N LEU A 1 1.62 0.81 2.34
CA LEU A 1 1.29 2.13 2.89
C LEU A 1 0.10 2.68 2.12
N VAL A 2 -0.93 3.18 2.81
CA VAL A 2 -2.15 3.74 2.21
C VAL A 2 -2.34 5.20 2.59
N LEU A 3 -3.13 5.93 1.81
CA LEU A 3 -3.52 7.31 2.09
C LEU A 3 -4.59 7.35 3.19
N GLY A 4 -4.42 8.25 4.14
CA GLY A 4 -5.39 8.47 5.22
C GLY A 4 -5.40 7.39 6.29
N THR A 5 -6.50 7.37 7.07
CA THR A 5 -6.70 6.46 8.20
C THR A 5 -8.00 5.72 8.02
N PRO A 6 -7.99 4.40 7.77
CA PRO A 6 -9.21 3.61 7.70
C PRO A 6 -10.00 3.68 9.00
N ALA A 7 -11.33 3.77 8.89
CA ALA A 7 -12.22 3.84 10.06
C ALA A 7 -12.19 2.55 10.90
N GLN A 8 -11.97 1.41 10.25
CA GLN A 8 -11.83 0.11 10.91
C GLN A 8 -10.36 -0.31 10.91
N THR A 9 -9.87 -0.77 12.04
CA THR A 9 -8.48 -1.22 12.20
C THR A 9 -8.20 -2.59 11.59
N ALA A 10 -9.23 -3.38 11.30
CA ALA A 10 -9.15 -4.64 10.59
C ALA A 10 -10.48 -4.95 9.90
N GLY A 11 -10.44 -5.75 8.85
CA GLY A 11 -11.65 -6.17 8.14
C GLY A 11 -11.34 -7.03 6.91
N SER A 12 -12.40 -7.40 6.20
CA SER A 12 -12.33 -8.17 4.96
C SER A 12 -13.06 -7.42 3.84
N ILE A 13 -12.47 -7.42 2.65
CA ILE A 13 -13.06 -6.88 1.43
C ILE A 13 -13.29 -8.04 0.49
N THR A 14 -14.57 -8.30 0.18
CA THR A 14 -15.00 -9.41 -0.68
C THR A 14 -15.65 -8.96 -1.99
N SER A 15 -15.57 -7.67 -2.30
CA SER A 15 -16.11 -7.09 -3.53
C SER A 15 -15.48 -7.75 -4.76
N PRO A 16 -16.28 -8.34 -5.67
CA PRO A 16 -15.74 -8.95 -6.88
C PRO A 16 -15.04 -7.93 -7.78
N ILE A 17 -14.03 -8.38 -8.52
CA ILE A 17 -13.19 -7.52 -9.37
C ILE A 17 -13.39 -7.88 -10.84
N ALA A 18 -13.62 -6.87 -11.67
CA ALA A 18 -13.74 -6.93 -13.11
C ALA A 18 -12.77 -5.96 -13.80
N GLU A 19 -12.57 -6.13 -15.09
CA GLU A 19 -11.86 -5.15 -15.91
C GLU A 19 -12.66 -3.85 -16.00
N HIS A 20 -11.97 -2.72 -15.98
CA HIS A 20 -12.61 -1.42 -16.16
C HIS A 20 -13.05 -1.24 -17.62
N PRO A 21 -14.27 -0.70 -17.88
CA PRO A 21 -14.80 -0.58 -19.27
C PRO A 21 -13.94 0.24 -20.21
N ALA A 22 -13.05 1.08 -19.70
CA ALA A 22 -12.13 1.88 -20.52
C ALA A 22 -11.07 1.04 -21.28
N GLY A 23 -10.89 -0.25 -20.94
CA GLY A 23 -9.92 -1.12 -21.61
C GLY A 23 -8.45 -0.71 -21.47
N ASP A 24 -8.13 0.09 -20.45
CA ASP A 24 -6.80 0.66 -20.19
C ASP A 24 -5.96 -0.14 -19.16
N GLY A 25 -6.36 -1.39 -18.91
CA GLY A 25 -5.70 -2.29 -17.96
C GLY A 25 -6.06 -2.04 -16.51
N ARG A 26 -6.89 -1.05 -16.21
CA ARG A 26 -7.43 -0.86 -14.86
C ARG A 26 -8.46 -1.92 -14.53
N MET A 27 -8.56 -2.22 -13.25
CA MET A 27 -9.60 -3.07 -12.68
C MET A 27 -10.56 -2.22 -11.85
N MET A 28 -11.75 -2.76 -11.56
CA MET A 28 -12.74 -2.11 -10.69
C MET A 28 -13.51 -3.15 -9.87
N THR A 29 -14.09 -2.73 -8.75
CA THR A 29 -15.06 -3.55 -8.05
C THR A 29 -16.39 -3.52 -8.81
N HIS A 30 -16.94 -4.68 -9.10
CA HIS A 30 -18.20 -4.80 -9.85
C HIS A 30 -18.91 -6.12 -9.52
N ALA A 31 -20.22 -6.10 -9.33
CA ALA A 31 -21.00 -7.28 -8.92
C ALA A 31 -20.86 -8.48 -9.85
N LYS A 32 -20.65 -8.26 -11.16
CA LYS A 32 -20.41 -9.33 -12.15
C LYS A 32 -18.93 -9.71 -12.30
N GLY A 33 -18.05 -9.18 -11.45
CA GLY A 33 -16.63 -9.48 -11.46
C GLY A 33 -16.30 -10.88 -10.93
N LYS A 34 -15.02 -11.21 -10.97
CA LYS A 34 -14.50 -12.47 -10.37
C LYS A 34 -14.44 -12.32 -8.86
N ALA A 35 -14.91 -13.32 -8.14
CA ALA A 35 -14.84 -13.38 -6.68
C ALA A 35 -13.41 -13.07 -6.19
N SER A 36 -13.31 -12.23 -5.18
CA SER A 36 -12.04 -11.83 -4.59
C SER A 36 -12.19 -11.65 -3.07
N HIS A 37 -11.11 -11.89 -2.34
CA HIS A 37 -11.09 -11.75 -0.88
C HIS A 37 -9.74 -11.22 -0.42
N THR A 38 -9.78 -10.10 0.27
CA THR A 38 -8.61 -9.46 0.90
C THR A 38 -8.93 -9.18 2.35
N ASP A 39 -8.20 -9.78 3.27
CA ASP A 39 -8.20 -9.36 4.67
C ASP A 39 -7.17 -8.26 4.87
N TYR A 40 -7.49 -7.31 5.72
CA TYR A 40 -6.57 -6.22 6.05
C TYR A 40 -6.50 -5.95 7.55
N ARG A 41 -5.36 -5.43 7.98
CA ARG A 41 -5.14 -4.93 9.34
C ARG A 41 -4.28 -3.67 9.29
N VAL A 42 -4.71 -2.64 10.02
CA VAL A 42 -3.90 -1.45 10.28
C VAL A 42 -2.86 -1.80 11.33
N ILE A 43 -1.58 -1.74 10.97
CA ILE A 43 -0.45 -1.99 11.87
C ILE A 43 -0.14 -0.74 12.67
N GLU A 44 -0.12 0.41 11.98
CA GLU A 44 0.26 1.68 12.59
C GLU A 44 -0.36 2.85 11.83
N VAL A 45 -0.93 3.80 12.55
CA VAL A 45 -1.44 5.05 11.96
C VAL A 45 -0.31 6.09 12.00
N LEU A 46 0.10 6.56 10.83
CA LEU A 46 1.23 7.47 10.60
C LEU A 46 0.80 8.66 9.74
N PRO A 47 -0.07 9.55 10.23
CA PRO A 47 -0.62 10.63 9.42
C PRO A 47 0.42 11.36 8.55
N PRO A 48 0.11 11.59 7.27
CA PRO A 48 -1.18 11.44 6.60
C PRO A 48 -1.45 10.03 6.03
N TYR A 49 -0.70 9.03 6.44
CA TYR A 49 -0.76 7.65 5.94
C TYR A 49 -1.11 6.64 7.03
N SER A 50 -1.39 5.40 6.62
CA SER A 50 -1.47 4.23 7.50
C SER A 50 -0.62 3.09 6.96
N TRP A 51 0.14 2.44 7.86
CA TRP A 51 0.87 1.22 7.57
C TRP A 51 -0.05 0.02 7.78
N MET A 52 -0.24 -0.79 6.74
CA MET A 52 -1.21 -1.88 6.74
C MET A 52 -0.58 -3.19 6.30
N GLU A 53 -1.12 -4.28 6.82
CA GLU A 53 -0.89 -5.64 6.38
C GLU A 53 -2.13 -6.15 5.63
N PHE A 54 -1.89 -6.92 4.57
CA PHE A 54 -2.92 -7.54 3.77
C PHE A 54 -2.65 -9.03 3.66
N GLN A 55 -3.72 -9.84 3.77
CA GLN A 55 -3.70 -11.25 3.41
C GLN A 55 -4.70 -11.47 2.29
N ILE A 56 -4.21 -11.92 1.14
CA ILE A 56 -5.06 -12.21 -0.02
C ILE A 56 -5.34 -13.71 -0.07
N LEU A 57 -6.63 -14.06 -0.15
CA LEU A 57 -7.09 -15.45 -0.34
C LEU A 57 -7.35 -15.75 -1.81
N THR A 58 -7.35 -14.75 -2.66
CA THR A 58 -7.46 -14.83 -4.12
C THR A 58 -6.39 -13.93 -4.73
N GLY A 59 -6.01 -14.15 -5.99
CA GLY A 59 -4.98 -13.39 -6.70
C GLY A 59 -5.52 -12.71 -7.96
N ARG A 60 -6.47 -11.75 -7.83
CA ARG A 60 -6.96 -10.99 -8.98
C ARG A 60 -6.00 -9.85 -9.33
N THR A 61 -5.96 -9.50 -10.61
CA THR A 61 -5.15 -8.37 -11.10
C THR A 61 -5.45 -7.12 -10.28
N HIS A 62 -4.41 -6.48 -9.76
CA HIS A 62 -4.48 -5.27 -8.93
C HIS A 62 -5.37 -5.38 -7.68
N GLN A 63 -5.64 -6.57 -7.16
CA GLN A 63 -6.65 -6.82 -6.13
C GLN A 63 -6.55 -5.89 -4.92
N ILE A 64 -5.41 -5.82 -4.23
CA ILE A 64 -5.23 -4.96 -3.06
C ILE A 64 -5.42 -3.48 -3.44
N ARG A 65 -4.90 -3.07 -4.59
CA ARG A 65 -4.97 -1.69 -5.08
C ARG A 65 -6.42 -1.24 -5.29
N VAL A 66 -7.21 -2.06 -5.98
CA VAL A 66 -8.64 -1.81 -6.27
C VAL A 66 -9.47 -1.84 -4.99
N HIS A 67 -9.24 -2.83 -4.12
CA HIS A 67 -9.95 -2.94 -2.85
C HIS A 67 -9.69 -1.74 -1.96
N MET A 68 -8.44 -1.30 -1.83
CA MET A 68 -8.11 -0.13 -1.01
C MET A 68 -8.63 1.17 -1.61
N GLN A 69 -8.66 1.31 -2.94
CA GLN A 69 -9.33 2.42 -3.59
C GLN A 69 -10.84 2.43 -3.26
N SER A 70 -11.50 1.28 -3.32
CA SER A 70 -12.95 1.17 -3.03
C SER A 70 -13.30 1.53 -1.59
N LEU A 71 -12.36 1.37 -0.65
CA LEU A 71 -12.48 1.85 0.73
C LEU A 71 -12.15 3.34 0.92
N GLY A 72 -11.74 4.05 -0.13
CA GLY A 72 -11.31 5.44 -0.05
C GLY A 72 -9.89 5.64 0.49
N HIS A 73 -9.09 4.57 0.59
CA HIS A 73 -7.72 4.58 1.08
C HIS A 73 -6.74 3.96 0.07
N PRO A 74 -6.55 4.56 -1.13
CA PRO A 74 -5.67 4.00 -2.14
C PRO A 74 -4.23 3.89 -1.64
N LEU A 75 -3.44 3.02 -2.27
CA LEU A 75 -2.04 2.88 -1.94
C LEU A 75 -1.25 4.15 -2.30
N VAL A 76 -0.27 4.44 -1.48
CA VAL A 76 0.65 5.57 -1.70
C VAL A 76 1.49 5.33 -2.96
N CYS A 77 1.73 6.38 -3.73
CA CYS A 77 2.43 6.36 -5.02
C CYS A 77 1.76 5.45 -6.07
N ASP A 78 0.46 5.19 -5.97
CA ASP A 78 -0.28 4.42 -6.98
C ASP A 78 -0.76 5.35 -8.11
N PRO A 79 -0.20 5.24 -9.34
CA PRO A 79 -0.57 6.13 -10.43
C PRO A 79 -1.90 5.78 -11.09
N LEU A 80 -2.46 4.57 -10.85
CA LEU A 80 -3.71 4.11 -11.46
C LEU A 80 -4.92 4.28 -10.54
N TYR A 81 -4.73 4.07 -9.24
CA TYR A 81 -5.81 4.01 -8.25
C TYR A 81 -5.69 5.07 -7.16
N GLY A 82 -4.57 5.78 -7.10
CA GLY A 82 -4.29 6.85 -6.16
C GLY A 82 -3.93 8.16 -6.85
N ASP A 83 -3.16 8.99 -6.16
CA ASP A 83 -2.70 10.28 -6.70
C ASP A 83 -1.35 10.21 -7.43
N GLY A 84 -0.69 9.06 -7.41
CA GLY A 84 0.60 8.82 -8.05
C GLY A 84 1.76 9.67 -7.50
N LYS A 85 1.53 10.46 -6.45
CA LYS A 85 2.53 11.40 -5.95
C LYS A 85 3.63 10.70 -5.17
N PRO A 86 4.90 11.03 -5.42
CA PRO A 86 6.01 10.54 -4.61
C PRO A 86 5.96 11.10 -3.19
N VAL A 87 6.44 10.32 -2.23
CA VAL A 87 6.54 10.75 -0.84
C VAL A 87 7.82 11.55 -0.62
N ARG A 88 7.68 12.77 -0.11
CA ARG A 88 8.77 13.64 0.32
C ARG A 88 8.68 13.90 1.83
N VAL A 89 9.79 14.17 2.49
CA VAL A 89 9.79 14.46 3.93
C VAL A 89 9.00 15.74 4.22
N SER A 90 9.05 16.73 3.33
CA SER A 90 8.27 17.97 3.41
C SER A 90 6.76 17.74 3.41
N SER A 91 6.26 16.65 2.79
CA SER A 91 4.83 16.36 2.72
C SER A 91 4.18 16.04 4.08
N PHE A 92 4.98 15.66 5.09
CA PHE A 92 4.48 15.33 6.44
C PHE A 92 5.26 15.98 7.59
N ARG A 93 6.33 16.73 7.29
CA ARG A 93 7.13 17.44 8.30
C ARG A 93 7.05 18.95 8.09
N LYS A 94 6.26 19.66 8.90
CA LYS A 94 5.98 21.10 8.78
C LYS A 94 7.23 22.03 8.76
N LYS A 95 8.31 21.64 9.42
CA LYS A 95 9.56 22.44 9.53
C LYS A 95 10.72 21.76 8.79
N TYR A 96 10.42 21.09 7.67
CA TYR A 96 11.48 20.55 6.82
C TYR A 96 12.25 21.68 6.16
N LYS A 97 13.59 21.64 6.26
CA LYS A 97 14.48 22.54 5.53
C LYS A 97 15.37 21.70 4.64
N LEU A 98 15.44 22.06 3.39
CA LEU A 98 16.36 21.47 2.44
C LEU A 98 17.81 21.67 2.91
N SER A 99 18.67 20.69 2.71
CA SER A 99 20.10 20.83 2.97
C SER A 99 20.68 21.91 2.06
N LYS A 100 21.62 22.73 2.57
CA LYS A 100 22.30 23.78 1.77
C LYS A 100 23.05 23.24 0.54
N LYS A 101 23.24 21.91 0.46
CA LYS A 101 23.93 21.22 -0.64
C LYS A 101 22.98 20.61 -1.67
N GLU A 102 21.67 20.68 -1.45
CA GLU A 102 20.66 20.09 -2.33
C GLU A 102 19.84 21.21 -2.98
N GLU A 103 19.72 21.19 -4.29
CA GLU A 103 18.90 22.13 -5.06
C GLU A 103 17.41 21.78 -4.95
N GLU A 104 17.08 20.48 -4.87
CA GLU A 104 15.72 19.96 -4.76
C GLU A 104 15.61 18.85 -3.73
N GLU A 105 14.44 18.73 -3.12
CA GLU A 105 14.11 17.61 -2.23
C GLU A 105 13.86 16.34 -3.03
N LYS A 106 14.72 15.34 -2.83
CA LYS A 106 14.53 13.99 -3.41
C LYS A 106 13.42 13.25 -2.66
N PRO A 107 12.52 12.59 -3.39
CA PRO A 107 11.53 11.72 -2.77
C PRO A 107 12.19 10.56 -2.03
N ILE A 108 11.58 10.15 -0.92
CA ILE A 108 11.99 8.96 -0.17
C ILE A 108 11.29 7.69 -0.63
N LEU A 109 10.16 7.84 -1.33
CA LEU A 109 9.43 6.76 -1.98
C LEU A 109 8.76 7.29 -3.25
N GLU A 110 9.00 6.64 -4.39
CA GLU A 110 8.46 7.03 -5.71
C GLU A 110 7.66 5.91 -6.37
N ARG A 111 7.84 4.68 -5.94
CA ARG A 111 7.12 3.51 -6.46
C ARG A 111 5.93 3.15 -5.61
N LEU A 112 5.00 2.40 -6.19
CA LEU A 112 3.86 1.82 -5.49
C LEU A 112 4.27 1.26 -4.11
N ALA A 113 3.66 1.78 -3.06
CA ALA A 113 3.96 1.45 -1.67
C ALA A 113 3.36 0.09 -1.25
N LEU A 114 3.63 -0.94 -2.04
CA LEU A 114 3.20 -2.32 -1.82
C LEU A 114 4.40 -3.26 -1.91
N HIS A 115 4.45 -4.23 -0.99
CA HIS A 115 5.50 -5.24 -0.91
C HIS A 115 4.91 -6.59 -0.56
N ALA A 116 5.26 -7.62 -1.32
CA ALA A 116 4.94 -9.01 -1.00
C ALA A 116 5.97 -9.54 0.02
N GLN A 117 5.59 -9.52 1.30
CA GLN A 117 6.49 -9.89 2.40
C GLN A 117 6.59 -11.38 2.59
N ARG A 118 5.47 -12.11 2.45
CA ARG A 118 5.40 -13.54 2.76
C ARG A 118 4.57 -14.27 1.73
N LEU A 119 5.04 -15.43 1.32
CA LEU A 119 4.32 -16.37 0.48
C LEU A 119 4.37 -17.75 1.15
N CYS A 120 3.18 -18.39 1.29
CA CYS A 120 3.07 -19.76 1.76
C CYS A 120 2.45 -20.61 0.65
N PHE A 121 3.05 -21.75 0.34
CA PHE A 121 2.56 -22.69 -0.66
C PHE A 121 2.95 -24.12 -0.30
N PHE A 122 2.37 -25.10 -0.99
CA PHE A 122 2.75 -26.49 -0.85
C PHE A 122 3.58 -26.92 -2.05
N ASP A 123 4.66 -27.65 -1.80
CA ASP A 123 5.45 -28.26 -2.87
C ASP A 123 4.74 -29.48 -3.47
N VAL A 124 5.33 -30.08 -4.50
CA VAL A 124 4.78 -31.28 -5.17
C VAL A 124 4.73 -32.51 -4.26
N ALA A 125 5.48 -32.54 -3.18
CA ALA A 125 5.47 -33.61 -2.18
C ALA A 125 4.48 -33.33 -1.03
N GLY A 126 3.76 -32.19 -1.07
CA GLY A 126 2.79 -31.80 -0.05
C GLY A 126 3.39 -31.09 1.17
N ASN A 127 4.66 -30.73 1.15
CA ASN A 127 5.28 -29.98 2.25
C ASN A 127 4.90 -28.50 2.16
N LYS A 128 4.52 -27.92 3.30
CA LYS A 128 4.26 -26.47 3.39
C LYS A 128 5.58 -25.70 3.40
N LEU A 129 5.73 -24.83 2.43
CA LEU A 129 6.87 -23.93 2.32
C LEU A 129 6.43 -22.50 2.62
N THR A 130 7.29 -21.75 3.30
CA THR A 130 7.10 -20.33 3.58
C THR A 130 8.34 -19.60 3.13
N VAL A 131 8.15 -18.57 2.28
CA VAL A 131 9.20 -17.69 1.80
C VAL A 131 8.91 -16.29 2.29
N GLU A 132 9.91 -15.59 2.81
CA GLU A 132 9.81 -14.23 3.29
C GLU A 132 10.81 -13.33 2.58
N ALA A 133 10.39 -12.10 2.28
CA ALA A 133 11.24 -11.06 1.73
C ALA A 133 11.30 -9.88 2.71
N PRO A 134 12.51 -9.36 3.04
CA PRO A 134 12.66 -8.23 3.93
C PRO A 134 12.02 -6.97 3.32
N LEU A 135 11.59 -6.06 4.20
CA LEU A 135 11.04 -4.78 3.76
C LEU A 135 12.09 -4.01 2.95
N PRO A 136 11.76 -3.52 1.74
CA PRO A 136 12.68 -2.73 0.92
C PRO A 136 13.17 -1.47 1.62
N LYS A 137 14.41 -1.07 1.35
CA LYS A 137 15.08 0.05 2.03
C LYS A 137 14.32 1.36 1.94
N ASP A 138 13.73 1.67 0.79
CA ASP A 138 12.91 2.87 0.56
C ASP A 138 11.65 2.90 1.45
N MET A 139 10.94 1.78 1.56
CA MET A 139 9.78 1.66 2.44
C MET A 139 10.18 1.73 3.92
N ALA A 140 11.27 1.06 4.30
CA ALA A 140 11.80 1.11 5.66
C ALA A 140 12.22 2.54 6.05
N ALA A 141 12.90 3.25 5.15
CA ALA A 141 13.29 4.65 5.36
C ALA A 141 12.06 5.56 5.50
N THR A 142 11.04 5.36 4.66
CA THR A 142 9.78 6.11 4.72
C THR A 142 9.10 5.93 6.07
N LEU A 143 8.93 4.69 6.54
CA LEU A 143 8.34 4.40 7.85
C LEU A 143 9.14 5.04 8.98
N ALA A 144 10.47 4.95 8.95
CA ALA A 144 11.33 5.56 9.95
C ALA A 144 11.16 7.09 10.02
N GLN A 145 11.06 7.77 8.87
CA GLN A 145 10.83 9.22 8.81
C GLN A 145 9.43 9.61 9.29
N LEU A 146 8.41 8.85 8.93
CA LEU A 146 7.04 9.06 9.41
C LEU A 146 6.96 8.94 10.92
N ARG A 147 7.51 7.88 11.52
CA ARG A 147 7.58 7.69 12.98
C ARG A 147 8.29 8.83 13.68
N LYS A 148 9.44 9.27 13.15
CA LYS A 148 10.17 10.44 13.68
C LYS A 148 9.33 11.73 13.64
N SER A 149 8.44 11.87 12.68
CA SER A 149 7.58 13.05 12.58
C SER A 149 6.49 13.09 13.64
N GLN A 150 6.03 11.92 14.11
CA GLN A 150 5.01 11.82 15.17
C GLN A 150 5.60 12.12 16.57
N LEU A 151 6.88 11.79 16.80
CA LEU A 151 7.56 12.04 18.10
C LEU A 151 7.86 13.53 18.35
N LYS A 152 7.70 14.40 17.35
CA LYS A 152 8.00 15.84 17.43
C LYS A 152 6.74 16.72 17.45
N LYS A 153 5.60 16.13 17.68
CA LYS A 153 4.35 16.83 17.99
C LYS A 153 4.20 16.92 19.51
#